data_cb7f5f023f632f1ebc64b193b4d16404
#
_entry.id   cb7f5f023f632f1ebc64b193b4d16404
#
_cell.length_a   1.000
_cell.length_b   1.000
_cell.length_c   1.000
_cell.angle_alpha   90.00
_cell.angle_beta   90.00
_cell.angle_gamma   90.00
#
_symmetry.space_group_name_H-M   'P 1'
#
loop_
_entity.id
_entity.type
_entity.pdbx_description
1 polymer ?
#
loop_
_entity_poly.entity_id
_entity_poly.type
_entity_poly.pdbx_seq_one_letter_code
_entity_poly.pdbx_strand_id
1 'polypeptide(L)'
;MFAFIARQPILDREKDVFGYELLFRDGKSGAYPSHDADKARYIAEHFHTLGLDDICGEKTSFINFQSETLISGLPTALNPETVVIELSDYPMQQTALVDACKHVKQLGFKLAIDDPGMISGQHSIFPLIDILKVDVTKANYNIIEKNIPRFLA
;
A
#
# COMPACT_ATOMS: atom_id res chain seq x y z
N MET A 1 10.73 -18.20 12.11
CA MET A 1 9.91 -17.00 12.46
C MET A 1 8.48 -17.33 12.09
N PHE A 2 7.55 -17.25 13.04
CA PHE A 2 6.13 -17.43 12.74
C PHE A 2 5.55 -16.04 12.49
N ALA A 3 5.10 -15.80 11.29
CA ALA A 3 4.37 -14.57 10.96
C ALA A 3 2.87 -14.89 10.92
N PHE A 4 2.07 -14.04 11.52
CA PHE A 4 0.62 -14.04 11.31
C PHE A 4 0.29 -13.03 10.23
N ILE A 5 -0.57 -13.46 9.32
CA ILE A 5 -1.10 -12.58 8.28
C ILE A 5 -2.60 -12.45 8.52
N ALA A 6 -3.04 -11.24 8.75
CA ALA A 6 -4.45 -10.88 8.72
C ALA A 6 -4.76 -10.16 7.41
N ARG A 7 -6.00 -10.24 6.96
CA ARG A 7 -6.48 -9.47 5.82
C ARG A 7 -7.62 -8.54 6.24
N GLN A 8 -7.62 -7.33 5.72
CA GLN A 8 -8.70 -6.38 5.89
C GLN A 8 -9.29 -6.03 4.53
N PRO A 9 -10.61 -6.15 4.32
CA PRO A 9 -11.23 -5.85 3.04
C PRO A 9 -11.16 -4.35 2.74
N ILE A 10 -10.86 -4.04 1.49
CA ILE A 10 -10.95 -2.70 0.91
C ILE A 10 -12.15 -2.72 -0.03
N LEU A 11 -13.09 -1.83 0.21
CA LEU A 11 -14.33 -1.75 -0.56
C LEU A 11 -14.22 -0.66 -1.62
N ASP A 12 -14.85 -0.89 -2.76
CA ASP A 12 -15.05 0.12 -3.79
C ASP A 12 -16.28 1.02 -3.47
N ARG A 13 -16.65 1.86 -4.41
CA ARG A 13 -17.79 2.79 -4.27
C ARG A 13 -19.14 2.08 -4.19
N GLU A 14 -19.24 0.92 -4.80
CA GLU A 14 -20.41 0.04 -4.84
C GLU A 14 -20.51 -0.82 -3.58
N LYS A 15 -19.50 -0.73 -2.67
CA LYS A 15 -19.32 -1.52 -1.46
C LYS A 15 -18.97 -2.99 -1.72
N ASP A 16 -18.51 -3.30 -2.90
CA ASP A 16 -17.95 -4.60 -3.23
C ASP A 16 -16.49 -4.69 -2.79
N VAL A 17 -16.02 -5.89 -2.49
CA VAL A 17 -14.62 -6.10 -2.10
C VAL A 17 -13.74 -5.90 -3.32
N PHE A 18 -12.98 -4.82 -3.34
CA PHE A 18 -11.99 -4.49 -4.36
C PHE A 18 -10.70 -5.29 -4.17
N GLY A 19 -10.23 -5.40 -2.95
CA GLY A 19 -9.01 -6.09 -2.58
C GLY A 19 -8.89 -6.27 -1.07
N TYR A 20 -7.74 -6.74 -0.63
CA TYR A 20 -7.43 -6.92 0.78
C TYR A 20 -6.10 -6.27 1.14
N GLU A 21 -6.07 -5.50 2.20
CA GLU A 21 -4.82 -5.10 2.83
C GLU A 21 -4.29 -6.27 3.65
N LEU A 22 -3.02 -6.61 3.44
CA LEU A 22 -2.33 -7.67 4.17
C LEU A 22 -1.56 -7.07 5.35
N LEU A 23 -1.95 -7.51 6.54
CA LEU A 23 -1.39 -7.06 7.81
C LEU A 23 -0.47 -8.14 8.35
N PHE A 24 0.83 -7.88 8.30
CA PHE A 24 1.85 -8.80 8.79
C PHE A 24 2.17 -8.50 10.25
N ARG A 25 2.18 -9.55 11.09
CA ARG A 25 2.57 -9.45 12.49
C ARG A 25 3.59 -10.52 12.83
N ASP A 26 4.58 -10.18 13.65
CA ASP A 26 5.49 -11.17 14.16
C ASP A 26 4.76 -12.08 15.19
N GLY A 27 5.08 -13.36 15.14
CA GLY A 27 4.39 -14.36 15.98
C GLY A 27 4.79 -14.35 17.46
N LYS A 28 5.76 -13.51 17.87
CA LYS A 28 6.25 -13.45 19.25
C LYS A 28 5.65 -12.32 20.05
N SER A 29 5.48 -11.16 19.45
CA SER A 29 5.03 -9.94 20.14
C SER A 29 3.64 -9.49 19.70
N GLY A 30 3.10 -10.05 18.63
CA GLY A 30 1.89 -9.53 17.98
C GLY A 30 2.05 -8.14 17.39
N ALA A 31 3.28 -7.61 17.43
CA ALA A 31 3.65 -6.33 16.84
C ALA A 31 3.98 -6.48 15.35
N TYR A 32 3.95 -5.37 14.63
CA TYR A 32 4.53 -5.31 13.29
C TYR A 32 6.03 -5.65 13.34
N PRO A 33 6.59 -6.29 12.29
CA PRO A 33 8.04 -6.44 12.17
C PRO A 33 8.71 -5.08 12.38
N SER A 34 9.75 -5.08 13.20
CA SER A 34 10.45 -3.84 13.60
C SER A 34 11.15 -3.12 12.44
N HIS A 35 11.36 -3.83 11.33
CA HIS A 35 11.99 -3.30 10.12
C HIS A 35 11.17 -3.65 8.88
N ASP A 36 10.72 -2.62 8.17
CA ASP A 36 9.91 -2.75 6.96
C ASP A 36 10.68 -3.44 5.82
N ALA A 37 12.00 -3.24 5.76
CA ALA A 37 12.86 -3.91 4.80
C ALA A 37 12.90 -5.45 4.99
N ASP A 38 12.90 -5.92 6.23
CA ASP A 38 12.86 -7.35 6.54
C ASP A 38 11.51 -7.95 6.16
N LYS A 39 10.43 -7.21 6.41
CA LYS A 39 9.09 -7.57 5.98
C LYS A 39 9.00 -7.69 4.45
N ALA A 40 9.47 -6.67 3.72
CA ALA A 40 9.43 -6.66 2.27
C ALA A 40 10.20 -7.81 1.66
N ARG A 41 11.40 -8.08 2.18
CA ARG A 41 12.22 -9.22 1.75
C ARG A 41 11.54 -10.54 2.03
N TYR A 42 11.00 -10.72 3.25
CA TYR A 42 10.31 -11.93 3.65
C TYR A 42 9.09 -12.20 2.76
N ILE A 43 8.31 -11.17 2.45
CA ILE A 43 7.17 -11.26 1.56
C ILE A 43 7.63 -11.67 0.16
N ALA A 44 8.64 -10.99 -0.39
CA ALA A 44 9.14 -11.25 -1.74
C ALA A 44 9.68 -12.69 -1.90
N GLU A 45 10.39 -13.19 -0.88
CA GLU A 45 10.97 -14.53 -0.89
C GLU A 45 9.94 -15.66 -0.66
N HIS A 46 8.85 -15.35 0.05
CA HIS A 46 7.90 -16.35 0.53
C HIS A 46 6.47 -16.15 0.04
N PHE A 47 6.25 -15.21 -0.89
CA PHE A 47 4.90 -14.86 -1.36
C PHE A 47 4.06 -16.08 -1.72
N HIS A 48 4.60 -16.96 -2.56
CA HIS A 48 3.92 -18.18 -2.96
C HIS A 48 3.86 -19.24 -1.84
N THR A 49 4.93 -19.35 -1.03
CA THR A 49 4.99 -20.32 0.07
C THR A 49 4.03 -19.97 1.21
N LEU A 50 3.75 -18.67 1.40
CA LEU A 50 2.79 -18.18 2.38
C LEU A 50 1.33 -18.34 1.92
N GLY A 51 1.10 -18.77 0.68
CA GLY A 51 -0.24 -18.88 0.12
C GLY A 51 -0.96 -17.53 0.04
N LEU A 52 -0.24 -16.44 -0.21
CA LEU A 52 -0.85 -15.11 -0.29
C LEU A 52 -1.83 -15.01 -1.44
N ASP A 53 -1.59 -15.76 -2.51
CA ASP A 53 -2.54 -15.90 -3.61
C ASP A 53 -3.86 -16.54 -3.13
N ASP A 54 -3.77 -17.54 -2.22
CA ASP A 54 -4.95 -18.20 -1.64
C ASP A 54 -5.67 -17.33 -0.62
N ILE A 55 -4.93 -16.50 0.13
CA ILE A 55 -5.50 -15.63 1.17
C ILE A 55 -6.42 -14.57 0.57
N CYS A 56 -6.06 -14.02 -0.57
CA CYS A 56 -6.83 -12.98 -1.26
C CYS A 56 -7.74 -13.55 -2.36
N GLY A 57 -7.55 -14.81 -2.73
CA GLY A 57 -8.21 -15.42 -3.88
C GLY A 57 -7.84 -14.66 -5.17
N GLU A 58 -8.82 -14.39 -6.01
CA GLU A 58 -8.61 -13.61 -7.23
C GLU A 58 -8.55 -12.08 -7.00
N LYS A 59 -8.62 -11.63 -5.73
CA LYS A 59 -8.61 -10.21 -5.37
C LYS A 59 -7.20 -9.68 -5.19
N THR A 60 -7.03 -8.40 -5.44
CA THR A 60 -5.76 -7.70 -5.31
C THR A 60 -5.29 -7.62 -3.85
N SER A 61 -4.00 -7.84 -3.64
CA SER A 61 -3.34 -7.69 -2.35
C SER A 61 -2.71 -6.30 -2.21
N PHE A 62 -3.05 -5.58 -1.16
CA PHE A 62 -2.42 -4.31 -0.81
C PHE A 62 -1.36 -4.57 0.25
N ILE A 63 -0.13 -4.16 -0.03
CA ILE A 63 1.00 -4.36 0.88
C ILE A 63 1.64 -3.02 1.18
N ASN A 64 1.73 -2.74 2.47
CA ASN A 64 2.23 -1.48 3.01
C ASN A 64 3.76 -1.46 3.06
N PHE A 65 4.38 -0.41 2.53
CA PHE A 65 5.82 -0.18 2.56
C PHE A 65 6.14 1.25 2.96
N GLN A 66 7.23 1.42 3.68
CA GLN A 66 7.83 2.74 3.91
C GLN A 66 8.51 3.25 2.63
N SER A 67 8.63 4.56 2.51
CA SER A 67 9.28 5.21 1.38
C SER A 67 10.71 4.71 1.14
N GLU A 68 11.47 4.50 2.19
CA GLU A 68 12.84 3.97 2.12
C GLU A 68 12.89 2.56 1.51
N THR A 69 11.91 1.72 1.84
CA THR A 69 11.81 0.38 1.27
C THR A 69 11.49 0.43 -0.22
N LEU A 70 10.61 1.34 -0.64
CA LEU A 70 10.33 1.55 -2.06
C LEU A 70 11.57 2.04 -2.81
N ILE A 71 12.31 3.00 -2.23
CA ILE A 71 13.55 3.53 -2.80
C ILE A 71 14.62 2.43 -2.94
N SER A 72 14.68 1.48 -2.00
CA SER A 72 15.62 0.34 -2.09
C SER A 72 15.30 -0.64 -3.23
N GLY A 73 14.11 -0.56 -3.82
CA GLY A 73 13.67 -1.44 -4.91
C GLY A 73 13.16 -2.82 -4.47
N LEU A 74 13.12 -3.13 -3.17
CA LEU A 74 12.65 -4.44 -2.69
C LEU A 74 11.25 -4.83 -3.16
N PRO A 75 10.24 -3.92 -3.20
CA PRO A 75 8.91 -4.28 -3.66
C PRO A 75 8.82 -4.73 -5.12
N THR A 76 9.83 -4.43 -5.94
CA THR A 76 9.83 -4.80 -7.37
C THR A 76 9.95 -6.31 -7.61
N ALA A 77 10.29 -7.09 -6.58
CA ALA A 77 10.28 -8.56 -6.65
C ALA A 77 8.87 -9.17 -6.59
N LEU A 78 7.84 -8.37 -6.28
CA LEU A 78 6.45 -8.80 -6.24
C LEU A 78 5.81 -8.79 -7.63
N ASN A 79 4.64 -9.42 -7.76
CA ASN A 79 3.90 -9.45 -9.01
C ASN A 79 2.97 -8.22 -9.15
N PRO A 80 3.19 -7.33 -10.13
CA PRO A 80 2.38 -6.13 -10.30
C PRO A 80 0.91 -6.41 -10.70
N GLU A 81 0.60 -7.60 -11.21
CA GLU A 81 -0.77 -7.96 -11.56
C GLU A 81 -1.64 -8.26 -10.34
N THR A 82 -1.03 -8.72 -9.25
CA THR A 82 -1.75 -9.17 -8.06
C THR A 82 -1.51 -8.29 -6.83
N VAL A 83 -0.47 -7.44 -6.88
CA VAL A 83 -0.06 -6.61 -5.74
C VAL A 83 -0.16 -5.12 -6.06
N VAL A 84 -0.79 -4.38 -5.16
CA VAL A 84 -0.74 -2.92 -5.09
C VAL A 84 0.26 -2.52 -3.99
N ILE A 85 1.19 -1.65 -4.33
CA ILE A 85 2.13 -1.07 -3.37
C ILE A 85 1.43 0.09 -2.66
N GLU A 86 1.32 0.00 -1.35
CA GLU A 86 0.79 1.07 -0.52
C GLU A 86 1.91 1.78 0.21
N LEU A 87 1.96 3.11 0.13
CA LEU A 87 2.92 3.92 0.88
C LEU A 87 2.36 4.29 2.24
N SER A 88 3.10 3.94 3.30
CA SER A 88 2.78 4.28 4.68
C SER A 88 3.31 5.64 5.11
N ASP A 89 4.31 6.16 4.40
CA ASP A 89 4.86 7.50 4.57
C ASP A 89 5.25 8.10 3.21
N TYR A 90 5.17 9.41 3.10
CA TYR A 90 5.51 10.13 1.86
C TYR A 90 6.09 11.51 2.22
N PRO A 91 7.38 11.56 2.60
CA PRO A 91 8.04 12.80 2.96
C PRO A 91 7.98 13.83 1.82
N MET A 92 7.73 15.08 2.18
CA MET A 92 7.75 16.18 1.23
C MET A 92 9.16 16.34 0.62
N GLN A 93 9.23 16.63 -0.68
CA GLN A 93 10.46 16.99 -1.41
C GLN A 93 11.54 15.89 -1.48
N GLN A 94 11.16 14.63 -1.47
CA GLN A 94 12.11 13.53 -1.66
C GLN A 94 12.14 13.08 -3.13
N THR A 95 13.11 13.57 -3.90
CA THR A 95 13.26 13.23 -5.33
C THR A 95 13.43 11.72 -5.54
N ALA A 96 14.20 11.05 -4.69
CA ALA A 96 14.41 9.61 -4.75
C ALA A 96 13.09 8.81 -4.62
N LEU A 97 12.14 9.28 -3.81
CA LEU A 97 10.82 8.67 -3.70
C LEU A 97 10.01 8.83 -5.00
N VAL A 98 10.05 10.01 -5.60
CA VAL A 98 9.37 10.27 -6.88
C VAL A 98 9.91 9.35 -7.98
N ASP A 99 11.23 9.19 -8.06
CA ASP A 99 11.88 8.34 -9.04
C ASP A 99 11.55 6.86 -8.79
N ALA A 100 11.53 6.43 -7.53
CA ALA A 100 11.10 5.08 -7.16
C ALA A 100 9.62 4.82 -7.52
N CYS A 101 8.73 5.77 -7.26
CA CYS A 101 7.32 5.70 -7.66
C CYS A 101 7.17 5.57 -9.19
N LYS A 102 7.89 6.38 -9.95
CA LYS A 102 7.88 6.28 -11.42
C LYS A 102 8.37 4.92 -11.88
N HIS A 103 9.44 4.41 -11.27
CA HIS A 103 10.02 3.12 -11.62
C HIS A 103 9.03 1.97 -11.41
N VAL A 104 8.40 1.88 -10.24
CA VAL A 104 7.42 0.80 -9.98
C VAL A 104 6.19 0.92 -10.89
N LYS A 105 5.77 2.13 -11.25
CA LYS A 105 4.71 2.33 -12.24
C LYS A 105 5.10 1.84 -13.64
N GLN A 106 6.35 2.04 -14.06
CA GLN A 106 6.86 1.48 -15.33
C GLN A 106 6.86 -0.05 -15.34
N LEU A 107 7.04 -0.67 -14.17
CA LEU A 107 6.94 -2.12 -13.99
C LEU A 107 5.49 -2.65 -13.94
N GLY A 108 4.49 -1.76 -13.98
CA GLY A 108 3.08 -2.12 -13.99
C GLY A 108 2.39 -2.10 -12.62
N PHE A 109 3.08 -1.73 -11.55
CA PHE A 109 2.47 -1.62 -10.23
C PHE A 109 1.50 -0.43 -10.15
N LYS A 110 0.44 -0.62 -9.37
CA LYS A 110 -0.39 0.48 -8.87
C LYS A 110 0.12 0.94 -7.52
N LEU A 111 0.00 2.24 -7.29
CA LEU A 111 0.36 2.90 -6.03
C LEU A 111 -0.89 3.35 -5.28
N ALA A 112 -0.92 3.03 -4.00
CA ALA A 112 -1.97 3.45 -3.10
C ALA A 112 -1.40 4.25 -1.92
N ILE A 113 -2.24 5.11 -1.34
CA ILE A 113 -1.95 5.80 -0.08
C ILE A 113 -3.18 5.80 0.81
N ASP A 114 -2.94 5.82 2.11
CA ASP A 114 -3.95 6.03 3.14
C ASP A 114 -4.11 7.52 3.46
N ASP A 115 -5.30 7.86 3.95
CA ASP A 115 -5.66 9.18 4.48
C ASP A 115 -5.30 10.36 3.56
N PRO A 116 -6.00 10.50 2.45
CA PRO A 116 -5.76 11.57 1.48
C PRO A 116 -5.91 12.99 2.05
N GLY A 117 -6.45 13.13 3.26
CA GLY A 117 -6.57 14.43 3.93
C GLY A 117 -5.22 15.04 4.32
N MET A 118 -4.18 14.23 4.44
CA MET A 118 -2.82 14.67 4.77
C MET A 118 -2.00 15.07 3.55
N ILE A 119 -2.40 14.69 2.34
CA ILE A 119 -1.71 15.09 1.12
C ILE A 119 -2.22 16.45 0.63
N SER A 120 -1.33 17.42 0.58
CA SER A 120 -1.58 18.60 -0.24
C SER A 120 -1.50 18.20 -1.71
N GLY A 121 -2.42 18.69 -2.54
CA GLY A 121 -2.38 18.44 -3.99
C GLY A 121 -1.11 18.96 -4.70
N GLN A 122 -0.17 19.53 -3.94
CA GLN A 122 1.15 20.00 -4.40
C GLN A 122 2.25 18.95 -4.16
N HIS A 123 1.94 17.81 -3.55
CA HIS A 123 2.93 16.76 -3.33
C HIS A 123 3.33 16.11 -4.66
N SER A 124 4.62 15.99 -4.93
CA SER A 124 5.17 15.53 -6.21
C SER A 124 4.83 14.08 -6.57
N ILE A 125 4.48 13.24 -5.59
CA ILE A 125 4.03 11.87 -5.86
C ILE A 125 2.53 11.78 -6.22
N PHE A 126 1.76 12.82 -5.93
CA PHE A 126 0.30 12.80 -6.08
C PHE A 126 -0.16 12.39 -7.49
N PRO A 127 0.43 12.88 -8.60
CA PRO A 127 0.07 12.47 -9.95
C PRO A 127 0.38 10.99 -10.27
N LEU A 128 1.17 10.33 -9.40
CA LEU A 128 1.59 8.94 -9.57
C LEU A 128 0.71 7.95 -8.79
N ILE A 129 -0.16 8.47 -7.91
CA ILE A 129 -1.05 7.66 -7.09
C ILE A 129 -2.28 7.24 -7.88
N ASP A 130 -2.56 5.94 -7.86
CA ASP A 130 -3.72 5.36 -8.54
C ASP A 130 -4.92 5.19 -7.62
N ILE A 131 -4.67 4.94 -6.31
CA ILE A 131 -5.70 4.56 -5.35
C ILE A 131 -5.53 5.37 -4.06
N LEU A 132 -6.62 5.99 -3.66
CA LEU A 132 -6.74 6.67 -2.37
C LEU A 132 -7.61 5.82 -1.47
N LYS A 133 -7.06 5.37 -0.34
CA LYS A 133 -7.78 4.63 0.69
C LYS A 133 -8.27 5.61 1.75
N VAL A 134 -9.44 5.35 2.27
CA VAL A 134 -10.04 6.14 3.35
C VAL A 134 -10.48 5.20 4.46
N ASP A 135 -9.91 5.38 5.65
CA ASP A 135 -10.38 4.68 6.85
C ASP A 135 -11.67 5.35 7.34
N VAL A 136 -12.79 4.71 7.03
CA VAL A 136 -14.13 5.23 7.39
C VAL A 136 -14.37 5.29 8.90
N THR A 137 -13.57 4.60 9.70
CA THR A 137 -13.69 4.64 11.16
C THR A 137 -13.03 5.87 11.78
N LYS A 138 -12.02 6.43 11.09
CA LYS A 138 -11.25 7.62 11.51
C LYS A 138 -11.60 8.86 10.72
N ALA A 139 -12.29 8.70 9.60
CA ALA A 139 -12.48 9.75 8.64
C ALA A 139 -13.47 10.82 9.13
N ASN A 140 -13.05 12.07 9.03
CA ASN A 140 -13.99 13.19 9.10
C ASN A 140 -14.67 13.33 7.74
N TYR A 141 -15.94 12.95 7.65
CA TYR A 141 -16.73 12.98 6.40
C TYR A 141 -16.68 14.34 5.70
N ASN A 142 -16.70 15.44 6.46
CA ASN A 142 -16.63 16.79 5.90
C ASN A 142 -15.30 17.05 5.17
N ILE A 143 -14.20 16.49 5.67
CA ILE A 143 -12.88 16.62 5.04
C ILE A 143 -12.83 15.77 3.77
N ILE A 144 -13.37 14.56 3.80
CA ILE A 144 -13.43 13.68 2.64
C ILE A 144 -14.28 14.33 1.55
N GLU A 145 -15.50 14.72 1.86
CA GLU A 145 -16.43 15.31 0.89
C GLU A 145 -15.86 16.58 0.24
N LYS A 146 -15.15 17.40 1.00
CA LYS A 146 -14.49 18.61 0.49
C LYS A 146 -13.31 18.31 -0.43
N ASN A 147 -12.60 17.19 -0.22
CA ASN A 147 -11.38 16.86 -0.96
C ASN A 147 -11.60 15.86 -2.11
N ILE A 148 -12.69 15.07 -2.08
CA ILE A 148 -13.02 14.12 -3.15
C ILE A 148 -12.92 14.74 -4.56
N PRO A 149 -13.47 15.94 -4.85
CA PRO A 149 -13.38 16.51 -6.19
C PRO A 149 -11.93 16.76 -6.67
N ARG A 150 -10.99 16.97 -5.74
CA ARG A 150 -9.58 17.16 -6.04
C ARG A 150 -8.89 15.87 -6.45
N PHE A 151 -9.41 14.73 -5.99
CA PHE A 151 -8.88 13.41 -6.28
C PHE A 151 -9.50 12.77 -7.52
N LEU A 152 -10.65 13.28 -7.96
CA LEU A 152 -11.37 12.78 -9.14
C LEU A 152 -11.12 13.64 -10.39
N ALA A 153 -10.48 14.77 -10.22
CA ALA A 153 -10.08 15.65 -11.31
C ALA A 153 -8.75 15.23 -11.93
#